data_75f367bf4b0fb3a84aea93c2593773bc
#
_entry.id   75f367bf4b0fb3a84aea93c2593773bc
#
_cell.length_a   1.000
_cell.length_b   1.000
_cell.length_c   1.000
_cell.angle_alpha   90.00
_cell.angle_beta   90.00
_cell.angle_gamma   90.00
#
_symmetry.space_group_name_H-M   'P 1'
#
loop_
_entity.id
_entity.type
_entity.pdbx_description
1 polymer ?
#
loop_
_entity_poly.entity_id
_entity_poly.type
_entity_poly.pdbx_seq_one_letter_code
_entity_poly.pdbx_strand_id
1 'polypeptide(L)'
;MIFDSLKNSALYYPVSPRLEKAFGFIASTDWETMEPGIHELDGKDIYVNVMEPELKKPADAKLEIHDAYIDIQVLIRGEQETFGWSERADLRKPLGEFDAQKDIRFFDDEPQTFYTLRPGQFTIFFLSLIHISEPTRHAQI
;
A
#
# COMPACT_ATOMS: atom_id res chain seq x y z
N MET A 1 -2.45 -4.61 -10.42
CA MET A 1 -3.06 -3.69 -9.45
C MET A 1 -4.58 -3.88 -9.45
N ILE A 2 -5.20 -3.85 -8.28
CA ILE A 2 -6.66 -3.74 -8.12
C ILE A 2 -6.93 -2.40 -7.45
N PHE A 3 -7.96 -1.67 -7.91
CA PHE A 3 -8.43 -0.43 -7.30
C PHE A 3 -9.95 -0.48 -7.25
N ASP A 4 -10.53 -0.46 -6.04
CA ASP A 4 -11.97 -0.60 -5.86
C ASP A 4 -12.47 0.00 -4.53
N SER A 5 -13.77 -0.06 -4.30
CA SER A 5 -14.42 0.32 -3.04
C SER A 5 -14.30 -0.81 -2.01
N LEU A 6 -14.09 -0.47 -0.73
CA LEU A 6 -14.12 -1.44 0.38
C LEU A 6 -15.42 -2.27 0.44
N LYS A 7 -16.53 -1.72 -0.08
CA LYS A 7 -17.81 -2.44 -0.19
C LYS A 7 -17.73 -3.67 -1.10
N ASN A 8 -16.79 -3.68 -2.04
CA ASN A 8 -16.59 -4.74 -3.03
C ASN A 8 -15.48 -5.72 -2.63
N SER A 9 -14.84 -5.54 -1.46
CA SER A 9 -13.66 -6.33 -1.04
C SER A 9 -13.88 -7.85 -1.10
N ALA A 10 -15.10 -8.32 -0.82
CA ALA A 10 -15.44 -9.75 -0.86
C ALA A 10 -15.26 -10.41 -2.25
N LEU A 11 -15.28 -9.63 -3.34
CA LEU A 11 -15.03 -10.13 -4.68
C LEU A 11 -13.58 -10.65 -4.84
N TYR A 12 -12.67 -10.20 -4.00
CA TYR A 12 -11.23 -10.47 -4.10
C TYR A 12 -10.75 -11.55 -3.12
N TYR A 13 -11.60 -12.03 -2.18
CA TYR A 13 -11.23 -13.08 -1.24
C TYR A 13 -10.74 -14.37 -1.91
N PRO A 14 -11.31 -14.82 -3.06
CA PRO A 14 -10.82 -16.02 -3.75
C PRO A 14 -9.39 -15.90 -4.30
N VAL A 15 -8.84 -14.68 -4.42
CA VAL A 15 -7.48 -14.47 -4.94
C VAL A 15 -6.42 -14.95 -3.93
N SER A 16 -6.68 -14.76 -2.63
CA SER A 16 -5.84 -15.26 -1.56
C SER A 16 -6.65 -15.40 -0.27
N PRO A 17 -6.53 -16.50 0.48
CA PRO A 17 -7.23 -16.67 1.76
C PRO A 17 -6.83 -15.62 2.81
N ARG A 18 -5.68 -14.98 2.65
CA ARG A 18 -5.23 -13.91 3.54
C ARG A 18 -5.97 -12.59 3.29
N LEU A 19 -6.51 -12.37 2.09
CA LEU A 19 -7.27 -11.14 1.78
C LEU A 19 -8.55 -11.04 2.61
N GLU A 20 -9.29 -12.14 2.80
CA GLU A 20 -10.49 -12.15 3.64
C GLU A 20 -10.15 -11.71 5.07
N LYS A 21 -9.06 -12.24 5.64
CA LYS A 21 -8.61 -11.89 6.98
C LYS A 21 -8.19 -10.41 7.08
N ALA A 22 -7.41 -9.93 6.11
CA ALA A 22 -6.97 -8.54 6.05
C ALA A 22 -8.15 -7.57 5.91
N PHE A 23 -9.09 -7.81 5.01
CA PHE A 23 -10.27 -6.97 4.84
C PHE A 23 -11.24 -7.06 6.03
N GLY A 24 -11.36 -8.21 6.67
CA GLY A 24 -12.11 -8.36 7.91
C GLY A 24 -11.53 -7.49 9.03
N PHE A 25 -10.21 -7.43 9.15
CA PHE A 25 -9.53 -6.53 10.07
C PHE A 25 -9.79 -5.07 9.70
N ILE A 26 -9.64 -4.68 8.43
CA ILE A 26 -9.91 -3.31 7.97
C ILE A 26 -11.32 -2.87 8.37
N ALA A 27 -12.32 -3.73 8.17
CA ALA A 27 -13.72 -3.42 8.44
C ALA A 27 -14.07 -3.34 9.94
N SER A 28 -13.33 -4.05 10.80
CA SER A 28 -13.60 -4.11 12.25
C SER A 28 -12.75 -3.17 13.09
N THR A 29 -11.75 -2.52 12.50
CA THR A 29 -10.80 -1.68 13.23
C THR A 29 -11.34 -0.28 13.45
N ASP A 30 -11.25 0.20 14.69
CA ASP A 30 -11.39 1.62 15.02
C ASP A 30 -10.08 2.35 14.74
N TRP A 31 -9.97 2.89 13.55
CA TRP A 31 -8.77 3.58 13.07
C TRP A 31 -8.46 4.88 13.82
N GLU A 32 -9.43 5.44 14.54
CA GLU A 32 -9.23 6.66 15.34
C GLU A 32 -8.35 6.40 16.57
N THR A 33 -8.43 5.19 17.11
CA THR A 33 -7.71 4.78 18.32
C THR A 33 -6.41 4.01 18.02
N MET A 34 -6.21 3.57 16.76
CA MET A 34 -5.03 2.79 16.40
C MET A 34 -3.80 3.68 16.33
N GLU A 35 -2.78 3.36 17.14
CA GLU A 35 -1.51 4.09 17.14
C GLU A 35 -0.73 3.89 15.84
N PRO A 36 0.06 4.90 15.40
CA PRO A 36 0.98 4.73 14.27
C PRO A 36 2.00 3.64 14.53
N GLY A 37 2.40 2.95 13.46
CA GLY A 37 3.42 1.90 13.51
C GLY A 37 2.93 0.56 13.01
N ILE A 38 3.72 -0.48 13.24
CA ILE A 38 3.48 -1.84 12.77
C ILE A 38 2.71 -2.63 13.81
N HIS A 39 1.58 -3.24 13.40
CA HIS A 39 0.74 -4.12 14.22
C HIS A 39 0.61 -5.48 13.53
N GLU A 40 1.04 -6.54 14.21
CA GLU A 40 0.90 -7.92 13.71
C GLU A 40 -0.54 -8.40 13.84
N LEU A 41 -1.10 -8.95 12.75
CA LEU A 41 -2.45 -9.54 12.71
C LEU A 41 -2.40 -11.08 12.70
N ASP A 42 -1.43 -11.65 12.01
CA ASP A 42 -1.18 -13.08 11.90
C ASP A 42 0.32 -13.35 11.87
N GLY A 43 0.98 -13.09 12.99
CA GLY A 43 2.42 -13.15 13.08
C GLY A 43 3.08 -12.27 12.01
N LYS A 44 4.00 -12.88 11.25
CA LYS A 44 4.67 -12.20 10.12
C LYS A 44 3.94 -12.34 8.79
N ASP A 45 2.87 -13.12 8.74
CA ASP A 45 2.14 -13.40 7.49
C ASP A 45 1.19 -12.28 7.10
N ILE A 46 0.61 -11.59 8.09
CA ILE A 46 -0.25 -10.42 7.89
C ILE A 46 0.08 -9.40 8.97
N TYR A 47 0.44 -8.21 8.58
CA TYR A 47 0.63 -7.06 9.47
C TYR A 47 0.08 -5.80 8.83
N VAL A 48 -0.23 -4.81 9.64
CA VAL A 48 -0.61 -3.48 9.20
C VAL A 48 0.43 -2.47 9.66
N ASN A 49 0.82 -1.58 8.78
CA ASN A 49 1.62 -0.42 9.09
C ASN A 49 0.75 0.84 8.99
N VAL A 50 0.43 1.42 10.15
CA VAL A 50 -0.32 2.69 10.22
C VAL A 50 0.68 3.82 10.12
N MET A 51 0.62 4.55 9.01
CA MET A 51 1.51 5.68 8.75
C MET A 51 0.79 7.00 9.04
N GLU A 52 1.47 7.89 9.76
CA GLU A 52 1.06 9.29 9.87
C GLU A 52 1.74 10.13 8.79
N PRO A 53 1.06 11.18 8.32
CA PRO A 53 1.61 12.01 7.26
C PRO A 53 2.86 12.74 7.76
N GLU A 54 4.01 12.40 7.20
CA GLU A 54 5.08 13.37 7.08
C GLU A 54 4.79 14.15 5.80
N LEU A 55 4.84 15.48 5.86
CA LEU A 55 4.68 16.36 4.69
C LEU A 55 5.87 16.17 3.73
N LYS A 56 5.91 15.05 3.02
CA LYS A 56 6.87 14.84 1.93
C LYS A 56 6.37 15.59 0.70
N LYS A 57 7.27 16.25 0.00
CA LYS A 57 6.92 16.84 -1.29
C LYS A 57 6.75 15.69 -2.31
N PRO A 58 5.84 15.79 -3.29
CA PRO A 58 5.67 14.78 -4.34
C PRO A 58 7.00 14.40 -5.05
N ALA A 59 7.92 15.35 -5.18
CA ALA A 59 9.24 15.13 -5.76
C ALA A 59 10.16 14.19 -4.95
N ASP A 60 9.85 13.97 -3.68
CA ASP A 60 10.65 13.11 -2.79
C ASP A 60 10.08 11.68 -2.69
N ALA A 61 8.90 11.45 -3.24
CA ALA A 61 8.27 10.13 -3.29
C ALA A 61 8.92 9.27 -4.40
N LYS A 62 9.36 8.06 -4.06
CA LYS A 62 10.03 7.12 -4.96
C LYS A 62 9.16 5.89 -5.17
N LEU A 63 9.22 5.34 -6.39
CA LEU A 63 8.59 4.05 -6.67
C LEU A 63 9.28 2.96 -5.84
N GLU A 64 8.51 2.05 -5.26
CA GLU A 64 9.02 0.94 -4.46
C GLU A 64 8.48 -0.40 -4.93
N ILE A 65 9.28 -1.46 -4.77
CA ILE A 65 8.89 -2.83 -5.05
C ILE A 65 9.02 -3.69 -3.80
N HIS A 66 8.17 -4.72 -3.74
CA HIS A 66 8.20 -5.77 -2.73
C HIS A 66 8.27 -7.13 -3.41
N ASP A 67 8.96 -8.11 -2.78
CA ASP A 67 9.12 -9.47 -3.31
C ASP A 67 8.38 -10.52 -2.48
N ALA A 68 8.04 -10.23 -1.21
CA ALA A 68 7.44 -11.19 -0.30
C ALA A 68 5.97 -10.88 0.04
N TYR A 69 5.57 -9.60 0.08
CA TYR A 69 4.25 -9.19 0.54
C TYR A 69 3.39 -8.58 -0.57
N ILE A 70 2.11 -8.88 -0.51
CA ILE A 70 1.07 -8.17 -1.26
C ILE A 70 0.62 -6.99 -0.39
N ASP A 71 0.59 -5.80 -0.96
CA ASP A 71 0.17 -4.59 -0.25
C ASP A 71 -1.28 -4.26 -0.49
N ILE A 72 -2.01 -3.97 0.59
CA ILE A 72 -3.31 -3.32 0.54
C ILE A 72 -3.16 -1.92 1.09
N GLN A 73 -3.41 -0.91 0.28
CA GLN A 73 -3.39 0.50 0.68
C GLN A 73 -4.82 0.99 0.93
N VAL A 74 -5.05 1.59 2.10
CA VAL A 74 -6.34 2.14 2.51
C VAL A 74 -6.15 3.52 3.10
N LEU A 75 -6.86 4.52 2.58
CA LEU A 75 -6.86 5.87 3.14
C LEU A 75 -7.76 5.92 4.39
N ILE A 76 -7.16 6.19 5.55
CA ILE A 76 -7.86 6.27 6.84
C ILE A 76 -8.42 7.66 7.07
N ARG A 77 -7.62 8.70 6.81
CA ARG A 77 -7.98 10.11 7.03
C ARG A 77 -7.49 10.98 5.87
N GLY A 78 -8.18 12.09 5.65
CA GLY A 78 -7.90 13.02 4.57
C GLY A 78 -9.02 13.00 3.52
N GLU A 79 -8.91 13.87 2.53
CA GLU A 79 -9.88 13.91 1.45
C GLU A 79 -9.53 12.92 0.34
N GLN A 80 -8.24 12.85 0.01
CA GLN A 80 -7.71 11.97 -1.03
C GLN A 80 -6.19 11.86 -0.93
N GLU A 81 -5.66 10.80 -1.53
CA GLU A 81 -4.23 10.58 -1.68
C GLU A 81 -3.92 10.15 -3.12
N THR A 82 -2.89 10.74 -3.72
CA THR A 82 -2.48 10.39 -5.09
C THR A 82 -1.34 9.38 -5.06
N PHE A 83 -1.54 8.29 -5.78
CA PHE A 83 -0.55 7.23 -5.95
C PHE A 83 -0.05 7.22 -7.40
N GLY A 84 1.25 7.04 -7.57
CA GLY A 84 1.85 6.73 -8.85
C GLY A 84 2.03 5.22 -9.00
N TRP A 85 1.87 4.73 -10.22
CA TRP A 85 2.04 3.31 -10.53
C TRP A 85 2.82 3.12 -11.82
N SER A 86 3.64 2.07 -11.84
CA SER A 86 4.34 1.57 -13.04
C SER A 86 4.39 0.06 -13.05
N GLU A 87 4.53 -0.53 -14.22
CA GLU A 87 4.85 -1.94 -14.34
C GLU A 87 6.31 -2.19 -13.97
N ARG A 88 6.57 -3.20 -13.13
CA ARG A 88 7.91 -3.53 -12.64
C ARG A 88 8.91 -3.79 -13.79
N ALA A 89 8.45 -4.43 -14.87
CA ALA A 89 9.28 -4.73 -16.03
C ALA A 89 9.82 -3.48 -16.75
N ASP A 90 9.18 -2.32 -16.54
CA ASP A 90 9.52 -1.07 -17.22
C ASP A 90 10.49 -0.19 -16.42
N LEU A 91 10.80 -0.54 -15.18
CA LEU A 91 11.73 0.22 -14.36
C LEU A 91 13.17 0.12 -14.81
N ARG A 92 13.88 1.25 -14.80
CA ARG A 92 15.24 1.37 -15.31
C ARG A 92 16.22 2.06 -14.38
N LYS A 93 15.74 2.79 -13.35
CA LYS A 93 16.56 3.63 -12.49
C LYS A 93 16.53 3.17 -11.02
N PRO A 94 17.08 1.99 -10.68
CA PRO A 94 17.10 1.53 -9.30
C PRO A 94 17.95 2.43 -8.41
N LEU A 95 17.49 2.67 -7.18
CA LEU A 95 18.20 3.37 -6.12
C LEU A 95 18.72 2.34 -5.10
N GLY A 96 19.98 1.99 -5.22
CA GLY A 96 20.61 0.99 -4.36
C GLY A 96 20.18 -0.45 -4.64
N GLU A 97 20.53 -1.34 -3.71
CA GLU A 97 20.22 -2.77 -3.77
C GLU A 97 18.88 -3.06 -3.07
N PHE A 98 18.34 -4.26 -3.29
CA PHE A 98 17.14 -4.72 -2.60
C PHE A 98 17.43 -4.98 -1.10
N ASP A 99 16.70 -4.33 -0.21
CA ASP A 99 16.76 -4.57 1.23
C ASP A 99 15.87 -5.79 1.58
N ALA A 100 16.48 -6.96 1.71
CA ALA A 100 15.75 -8.19 2.02
C ALA A 100 15.16 -8.22 3.44
N GLN A 101 15.62 -7.38 4.37
CA GLN A 101 15.05 -7.31 5.72
C GLN A 101 13.75 -6.51 5.75
N LYS A 102 13.69 -5.46 4.92
CA LYS A 102 12.52 -4.59 4.79
C LYS A 102 11.62 -4.98 3.61
N ASP A 103 12.05 -5.97 2.81
CA ASP A 103 11.36 -6.38 1.58
C ASP A 103 11.12 -5.22 0.62
N ILE A 104 12.13 -4.36 0.38
CA ILE A 104 11.95 -3.13 -0.38
C ILE A 104 13.15 -2.79 -1.27
N ARG A 105 12.88 -2.23 -2.44
CA ARG A 105 13.84 -1.50 -3.27
C ARG A 105 13.17 -0.29 -3.88
N PHE A 106 13.88 0.83 -3.92
CA PHE A 106 13.39 2.07 -4.50
C PHE A 106 13.89 2.30 -5.93
N PHE A 107 13.11 3.08 -6.69
CA PHE A 107 13.43 3.48 -8.05
C PHE A 107 13.16 4.97 -8.27
N ASP A 108 14.00 5.61 -9.10
CA ASP A 108 13.90 7.04 -9.49
C ASP A 108 13.22 7.21 -10.86
N ASP A 109 12.44 6.21 -11.28
CA ASP A 109 11.63 6.28 -12.48
C ASP A 109 10.38 7.14 -12.23
N GLU A 110 9.91 7.81 -13.28
CA GLU A 110 8.63 8.51 -13.23
C GLU A 110 7.49 7.49 -13.36
N PRO A 111 6.40 7.64 -12.57
CA PRO A 111 5.24 6.79 -12.71
C PRO A 111 4.60 6.87 -14.10
N GLN A 112 4.16 5.74 -14.62
CA GLN A 112 3.45 5.67 -15.90
C GLN A 112 1.98 6.12 -15.78
N THR A 113 1.40 5.94 -14.60
CA THR A 113 0.00 6.25 -14.32
C THR A 113 -0.14 6.79 -12.90
N PHE A 114 -1.04 7.76 -12.75
CA PHE A 114 -1.45 8.25 -11.44
C PHE A 114 -2.93 7.96 -11.22
N TYR A 115 -3.29 7.65 -9.98
CA TYR A 115 -4.68 7.52 -9.55
C TYR A 115 -4.85 8.13 -8.16
N THR A 116 -6.10 8.45 -7.83
CA THR A 116 -6.43 9.08 -6.55
C THR A 116 -7.27 8.12 -5.71
N LEU A 117 -6.75 7.78 -4.53
CA LEU A 117 -7.44 7.01 -3.51
C LEU A 117 -8.22 7.93 -2.59
N ARG A 118 -9.47 7.57 -2.27
CA ARG A 118 -10.34 8.30 -1.34
C ARG A 118 -10.77 7.40 -0.18
N PRO A 119 -11.23 7.97 0.95
CA PRO A 119 -11.79 7.18 2.04
C PRO A 119 -12.88 6.21 1.55
N GLY A 120 -12.82 4.97 2.04
CA GLY A 120 -13.73 3.91 1.60
C GLY A 120 -13.30 3.19 0.31
N GLN A 121 -12.13 3.50 -0.22
CA GLN A 121 -11.50 2.80 -1.34
C GLN A 121 -10.23 2.09 -0.89
N PHE A 122 -9.77 1.15 -1.69
CA PHE A 122 -8.50 0.45 -1.48
C PHE A 122 -7.78 0.20 -2.80
N THR A 123 -6.49 -0.04 -2.69
CA THR A 123 -5.68 -0.58 -3.79
C THR A 123 -4.94 -1.82 -3.31
N ILE A 124 -4.86 -2.86 -4.15
CA ILE A 124 -3.99 -4.02 -3.94
C ILE A 124 -2.86 -3.98 -4.95
N PHE A 125 -1.63 -4.02 -4.45
CA PHE A 125 -0.42 -4.22 -5.23
C PHE A 125 0.10 -5.63 -5.02
N PHE A 126 0.17 -6.39 -6.11
CA PHE A 126 0.79 -7.71 -6.10
C PHE A 126 2.32 -7.57 -6.22
N LEU A 127 3.05 -8.63 -5.95
CA LEU A 127 4.53 -8.67 -5.91
C LEU A 127 5.26 -8.11 -7.14
N SER A 128 4.57 -7.95 -8.25
CA SER A 128 5.10 -7.41 -9.51
C SER A 128 4.79 -5.93 -9.74
N LEU A 129 4.21 -5.24 -8.77
CA LEU A 129 3.67 -3.90 -8.93
C LEU A 129 4.34 -2.90 -8.00
N ILE A 130 4.32 -1.64 -8.40
CA ILE A 130 5.05 -0.55 -7.77
C ILE A 130 4.15 0.63 -7.56
N HIS A 131 4.32 1.29 -6.43
CA HIS A 131 3.55 2.49 -6.09
C HIS A 131 4.40 3.57 -5.44
N ILE A 132 3.91 4.80 -5.52
CA ILE A 132 4.31 5.94 -4.67
C ILE A 132 3.08 6.39 -3.92
N SER A 133 3.23 6.77 -2.66
CA SER A 133 2.19 7.48 -1.91
C SER A 133 2.59 8.92 -1.61
N GLU A 134 1.67 9.85 -1.80
CA GLU A 134 1.75 11.19 -1.22
C GLU A 134 1.27 11.15 0.25
N PRO A 135 1.73 12.07 1.13
CA PRO A 135 1.58 11.91 2.56
C PRO A 135 0.17 12.24 3.04
N THR A 136 -0.62 11.22 3.31
CA THR A 136 -1.83 11.28 4.13
C THR A 136 -1.83 10.11 5.10
N ARG A 137 -2.68 10.13 6.15
CA ARG A 137 -2.78 9.00 7.07
C ARG A 137 -3.44 7.82 6.38
N HIS A 138 -2.69 6.75 6.18
CA HIS A 138 -3.18 5.53 5.57
C HIS A 138 -2.68 4.28 6.31
N ALA A 139 -3.31 3.15 6.06
CA ALA A 139 -2.85 1.83 6.45
C ALA A 139 -2.38 1.05 5.23
N GLN A 140 -1.24 0.40 5.38
CA GLN A 140 -0.69 -0.58 4.47
C GLN A 140 -0.77 -1.95 5.15
N ILE A 141 -1.40 -2.91 4.53
CA ILE A 141 -1.61 -4.27 5.05
C ILE A 141 -1.10 -5.30 4.06
#